data_c8dfd846ee6c3bc155175ddf884277d7
#
_entry.id   c8dfd846ee6c3bc155175ddf884277d7
#
_cell.length_a   1.000
_cell.length_b   1.000
_cell.length_c   1.000
_cell.angle_alpha   90.00
_cell.angle_beta   90.00
_cell.angle_gamma   90.00
#
_symmetry.space_group_name_H-M   'P 1'
#
loop_
_entity.id
_entity.type
_entity.pdbx_description
1 polymer ?
#
loop_
_entity_poly.entity_id
_entity_poly.type
_entity_poly.pdbx_seq_one_letter_code
_entity_poly.pdbx_strand_id
1 'polypeptide(L)'
;MKRTIKKELEGPSLTIKWAFASSFFIFVVFTIFAVITYKSSVSLIVAKEKENVEATIAEVTNRLANANENLTVTDVFDYLKTPSERDENYYNKHTAVEGSFMEMDSFISELGQPELYLSVYDTNQKLVFKTQNEYDKLLQLDRQLPVVRTVFDKTGFYSVEPIFSKETREKIGYIQAFYELSSFYEIRNHLLLTLVVLEVISLIVSSVLGFILSSYFLKPLKVLRDTMDTIRKDPQSDVHMPEINTRDELADISEIFNEMLDRMRRYIEQQEQFVEDVSHELRTPVAIMEGHLNLLNRWGKDDPEILDESLKASLQEISRMKSLVQEMLDLSRAEQVDTQYANERTDAKQVVYQVFNNFQLVYPEFHIILDDDLPTEAELKIYRNHFEQLLIILLDNAIKYSTDRKEVHISISRTMNEFEIAVQDFGEGITEEDLEKIFDRFYRVDKARARNKGGNGLGLSIAKQLVENYKGRIDAESVLHQGTIFRIFIPIAGIKEESNVQ
;
A
#
# COMPACT_ATOMS: atom_id res chain seq x y z
N MET A 1 -2.58 -27.70 -30.16
CA MET A 1 -2.98 -26.36 -30.66
C MET A 1 -3.26 -25.46 -29.44
N LYS A 2 -2.20 -24.94 -28.80
CA LYS A 2 -2.26 -24.11 -27.59
C LYS A 2 -2.37 -22.65 -28.04
N ARG A 3 -3.57 -22.07 -27.98
CA ARG A 3 -3.75 -20.62 -28.08
C ARG A 3 -3.09 -19.95 -26.90
N THR A 4 -1.93 -19.39 -27.09
CA THR A 4 -1.28 -18.46 -26.19
C THR A 4 -2.17 -17.21 -26.14
N ILE A 5 -2.99 -17.09 -25.10
CA ILE A 5 -3.72 -15.86 -24.83
C ILE A 5 -2.65 -14.89 -24.28
N LYS A 6 -1.94 -14.24 -25.19
CA LYS A 6 -1.21 -13.02 -24.92
C LYS A 6 -2.30 -11.95 -24.80
N LYS A 7 -2.80 -11.78 -23.58
CA LYS A 7 -3.67 -10.64 -23.25
C LYS A 7 -2.77 -9.41 -23.34
N GLU A 8 -2.66 -8.83 -24.52
CA GLU A 8 -2.10 -7.49 -24.68
C GLU A 8 -2.92 -6.60 -23.75
N LEU A 9 -2.24 -5.97 -22.80
CA LEU A 9 -2.83 -4.93 -21.98
C LEU A 9 -3.16 -3.79 -22.93
N GLU A 10 -4.43 -3.71 -23.37
CA GLU A 10 -4.97 -2.64 -24.19
C GLU A 10 -5.02 -1.32 -23.41
N GLY A 11 -3.88 -0.81 -23.02
CA GLY A 11 -3.80 0.46 -22.31
C GLY A 11 -2.38 0.89 -21.99
N PRO A 12 -2.16 2.18 -21.76
CA PRO A 12 -0.84 2.67 -21.36
C PRO A 12 -0.41 2.05 -20.04
N SER A 13 0.90 1.77 -19.92
CA SER A 13 1.48 1.20 -18.70
C SER A 13 1.18 2.06 -17.47
N LEU A 14 1.18 1.45 -16.28
CA LEU A 14 0.96 2.16 -15.02
C LEU A 14 1.96 3.32 -14.84
N THR A 15 3.20 3.13 -15.28
CA THR A 15 4.24 4.17 -15.29
C THR A 15 3.81 5.40 -16.08
N ILE A 16 3.25 5.21 -17.30
CA ILE A 16 2.80 6.33 -18.14
C ILE A 16 1.58 7.01 -17.50
N LYS A 17 0.64 6.25 -16.94
CA LYS A 17 -0.53 6.81 -16.26
C LYS A 17 -0.14 7.68 -15.06
N TRP A 18 0.77 7.22 -14.23
CA TRP A 18 1.27 7.97 -13.08
C TRP A 18 2.09 9.18 -13.48
N ALA A 19 2.96 9.05 -14.48
CA ALA A 19 3.72 10.17 -15.02
C ALA A 19 2.78 11.26 -15.57
N PHE A 20 1.75 10.88 -16.32
CA PHE A 20 0.75 11.81 -16.83
C PHE A 20 -0.07 12.46 -15.71
N ALA A 21 -0.53 11.69 -14.74
CA ALA A 21 -1.32 12.21 -13.62
C ALA A 21 -0.53 13.21 -12.77
N SER A 22 0.74 12.90 -12.43
CA SER A 22 1.61 13.80 -11.67
C SER A 22 1.94 15.07 -12.46
N SER A 23 2.25 14.96 -13.75
CA SER A 23 2.51 16.10 -14.62
C SER A 23 1.28 17.01 -14.76
N PHE A 24 0.11 16.42 -14.93
CA PHE A 24 -1.15 17.15 -15.00
C PHE A 24 -1.46 17.89 -13.69
N PHE A 25 -1.24 17.24 -12.56
CA PHE A 25 -1.45 17.88 -11.25
C PHE A 25 -0.52 19.08 -11.06
N ILE A 26 0.78 18.92 -11.36
CA ILE A 26 1.75 20.01 -11.25
C ILE A 26 1.38 21.16 -12.20
N PHE A 27 0.99 20.84 -13.44
CA PHE A 27 0.52 21.84 -14.41
C PHE A 27 -0.67 22.64 -13.88
N VAL A 28 -1.70 21.99 -13.35
CA VAL A 28 -2.88 22.67 -12.79
C VAL A 28 -2.50 23.62 -11.64
N VAL A 29 -1.65 23.14 -10.72
CA VAL A 29 -1.19 23.95 -9.58
C VAL A 29 -0.41 25.17 -10.07
N PHE A 30 0.48 24.99 -11.04
CA PHE A 30 1.27 26.07 -11.61
C PHE A 30 0.41 27.08 -12.36
N THR A 31 -0.57 26.62 -13.13
CA THR A 31 -1.55 27.47 -13.83
C THR A 31 -2.34 28.33 -12.84
N ILE A 32 -2.84 27.75 -11.75
CA ILE A 32 -3.54 28.49 -10.71
C ILE A 32 -2.63 29.57 -10.11
N PHE A 33 -1.40 29.20 -9.78
CA PHE A 33 -0.41 30.15 -9.25
C PHE A 33 -0.11 31.28 -10.24
N ALA A 34 0.09 30.97 -11.52
CA ALA A 34 0.34 31.96 -12.57
C ALA A 34 -0.84 32.94 -12.72
N VAL A 35 -2.08 32.44 -12.70
CA VAL A 35 -3.28 33.28 -12.78
C VAL A 35 -3.41 34.19 -11.58
N ILE A 36 -3.15 33.70 -10.37
CA ILE A 36 -3.19 34.53 -9.14
C ILE A 36 -2.12 35.59 -9.21
N THR A 37 -0.88 35.21 -9.56
CA THR A 37 0.25 36.13 -9.67
C THR A 37 -0.03 37.23 -10.73
N TYR A 38 -0.52 36.84 -11.90
CA TYR A 38 -0.89 37.77 -12.95
C TYR A 38 -1.94 38.78 -12.45
N LYS A 39 -3.06 38.29 -11.89
CA LYS A 39 -4.12 39.16 -11.38
C LYS A 39 -3.64 40.09 -10.26
N SER A 40 -2.87 39.56 -9.32
CA SER A 40 -2.34 40.36 -8.21
C SER A 40 -1.37 41.42 -8.70
N SER A 41 -0.44 41.09 -9.60
CA SER A 41 0.53 42.04 -10.15
C SER A 41 -0.16 43.15 -10.96
N VAL A 42 -1.11 42.78 -11.83
CA VAL A 42 -1.88 43.73 -12.61
C VAL A 42 -2.65 44.71 -11.70
N SER A 43 -3.34 44.16 -10.69
CA SER A 43 -4.09 44.98 -9.72
C SER A 43 -3.18 45.92 -8.94
N LEU A 44 -2.00 45.47 -8.52
CA LEU A 44 -1.03 46.26 -7.78
C LEU A 44 -0.47 47.43 -8.64
N ILE A 45 -0.11 47.13 -9.91
CA ILE A 45 0.40 48.16 -10.83
C ILE A 45 -0.67 49.23 -11.08
N VAL A 46 -1.91 48.80 -11.38
CA VAL A 46 -3.03 49.71 -11.62
C VAL A 46 -3.31 50.61 -10.38
N ALA A 47 -3.31 49.99 -9.18
CA ALA A 47 -3.53 50.74 -7.94
C ALA A 47 -2.43 51.74 -7.70
N LYS A 48 -1.16 51.39 -7.93
CA LYS A 48 0.00 52.28 -7.75
C LYS A 48 -0.02 53.44 -8.74
N GLU A 49 -0.32 53.17 -10.03
CA GLU A 49 -0.41 54.23 -11.02
C GLU A 49 -1.57 55.18 -10.70
N LYS A 50 -2.70 54.68 -10.24
CA LYS A 50 -3.83 55.49 -9.79
C LYS A 50 -3.44 56.40 -8.60
N GLU A 51 -2.76 55.87 -7.59
CA GLU A 51 -2.28 56.60 -6.42
C GLU A 51 -1.29 57.72 -6.83
N ASN A 52 -0.35 57.41 -7.75
CA ASN A 52 0.58 58.42 -8.28
C ASN A 52 -0.14 59.58 -8.96
N VAL A 53 -1.15 59.30 -9.79
CA VAL A 53 -1.95 60.33 -10.46
C VAL A 53 -2.73 61.17 -9.46
N GLU A 54 -3.39 60.55 -8.49
CA GLU A 54 -4.12 61.25 -7.42
C GLU A 54 -3.20 62.16 -6.60
N ALA A 55 -2.02 61.68 -6.23
CA ALA A 55 -1.03 62.47 -5.48
C ALA A 55 -0.54 63.68 -6.29
N THR A 56 -0.26 63.47 -7.59
CA THR A 56 0.17 64.58 -8.48
C THR A 56 -0.92 65.65 -8.64
N ILE A 57 -2.18 65.23 -8.87
CA ILE A 57 -3.32 66.16 -8.98
C ILE A 57 -3.51 66.91 -7.67
N ALA A 58 -3.46 66.23 -6.53
CA ALA A 58 -3.63 66.85 -5.22
C ALA A 58 -2.52 67.88 -4.93
N GLU A 59 -1.27 67.60 -5.27
CA GLU A 59 -0.15 68.51 -5.09
C GLU A 59 -0.28 69.73 -5.98
N VAL A 60 -0.59 69.53 -7.29
CA VAL A 60 -0.85 70.67 -8.18
C VAL A 60 -2.01 71.57 -7.68
N THR A 61 -3.12 70.92 -7.32
CA THR A 61 -4.31 71.55 -6.79
C THR A 61 -3.96 72.39 -5.51
N ASN A 62 -3.19 71.78 -4.58
CA ASN A 62 -2.79 72.43 -3.34
C ASN A 62 -1.87 73.63 -3.56
N ARG A 63 -0.98 73.58 -4.55
CA ARG A 63 -0.12 74.72 -4.91
C ARG A 63 -0.93 75.81 -5.56
N LEU A 64 -1.79 75.49 -6.51
CA LEU A 64 -2.64 76.52 -7.19
C LEU A 64 -3.72 77.13 -6.29
N ALA A 65 -4.17 76.44 -5.27
CA ALA A 65 -5.13 76.93 -4.28
C ALA A 65 -4.63 78.13 -3.45
N ASN A 66 -3.35 78.45 -3.52
CA ASN A 66 -2.80 79.68 -2.90
C ASN A 66 -3.07 80.94 -3.73
N ALA A 67 -3.61 80.84 -4.91
CA ALA A 67 -4.08 81.96 -5.69
C ALA A 67 -5.42 82.47 -5.13
N ASN A 68 -5.61 83.84 -5.13
CA ASN A 68 -6.79 84.48 -4.54
C ASN A 68 -7.84 84.91 -5.58
N GLU A 69 -7.46 84.92 -6.85
CA GLU A 69 -8.31 85.31 -7.95
C GLU A 69 -8.33 84.28 -9.06
N ASN A 70 -9.08 84.54 -10.12
CA ASN A 70 -9.16 83.64 -11.29
C ASN A 70 -7.75 83.38 -11.85
N LEU A 71 -7.40 82.10 -12.07
CA LEU A 71 -6.06 81.70 -12.50
C LEU A 71 -5.66 82.30 -13.85
N THR A 72 -4.51 82.98 -13.88
CA THR A 72 -3.85 83.44 -15.11
C THR A 72 -2.64 82.60 -15.46
N VAL A 73 -2.11 82.74 -16.67
CA VAL A 73 -0.90 82.03 -17.11
C VAL A 73 0.28 82.30 -16.17
N THR A 74 0.46 83.53 -15.73
CA THR A 74 1.55 83.94 -14.84
C THR A 74 1.41 83.29 -13.46
N ASP A 75 0.19 83.30 -12.91
CA ASP A 75 -0.08 82.72 -11.59
C ASP A 75 0.22 81.22 -11.54
N VAL A 76 -0.19 80.49 -12.59
CA VAL A 76 0.07 79.05 -12.63
C VAL A 76 1.58 78.76 -12.63
N PHE A 77 2.36 79.49 -13.43
CA PHE A 77 3.81 79.31 -13.43
C PHE A 77 4.44 79.72 -12.07
N ASP A 78 4.00 80.77 -11.44
CA ASP A 78 4.56 81.24 -10.16
C ASP A 78 4.19 80.29 -8.99
N TYR A 79 2.97 79.79 -8.98
CA TYR A 79 2.52 78.85 -7.91
C TYR A 79 3.04 77.38 -8.09
N LEU A 80 3.39 77.01 -9.30
CA LEU A 80 4.00 75.62 -9.53
C LEU A 80 5.50 75.60 -9.20
N LYS A 81 6.20 76.75 -9.12
CA LYS A 81 7.58 76.83 -8.63
C LYS A 81 7.67 76.57 -7.13
N THR A 82 8.80 75.96 -6.71
CA THR A 82 9.04 75.70 -5.28
C THR A 82 9.18 77.01 -4.50
N PRO A 83 8.82 77.06 -3.21
CA PRO A 83 8.98 78.24 -2.37
C PRO A 83 10.41 78.81 -2.32
N SER A 84 11.43 77.93 -2.47
CA SER A 84 12.85 78.32 -2.51
C SER A 84 13.23 79.09 -3.78
N GLU A 85 12.51 78.98 -4.86
CA GLU A 85 12.73 79.67 -6.13
C GLU A 85 11.98 81.03 -6.25
N ARG A 86 11.08 81.33 -5.30
CA ARG A 86 10.33 82.61 -5.24
C ARG A 86 11.13 83.72 -4.60
N ASP A 87 12.27 83.40 -3.92
CA ASP A 87 13.10 84.38 -3.27
C ASP A 87 14.06 85.03 -4.29
N GLU A 88 13.85 86.31 -4.67
CA GLU A 88 14.72 87.07 -5.59
C GLU A 88 16.19 87.10 -5.15
N ASN A 89 16.51 86.86 -3.88
CA ASN A 89 17.86 86.75 -3.34
C ASN A 89 18.58 85.44 -3.72
N TYR A 90 17.89 84.38 -4.17
CA TYR A 90 18.51 83.13 -4.61
C TYR A 90 19.17 83.30 -5.97
N TYR A 91 18.57 84.05 -6.88
CA TYR A 91 19.13 84.33 -8.23
C TYR A 91 20.40 85.14 -8.21
N ASN A 92 20.54 86.13 -7.26
CA ASN A 92 21.73 87.00 -7.19
C ASN A 92 22.98 86.31 -6.60
N LYS A 93 22.86 85.12 -6.04
CA LYS A 93 23.98 84.42 -5.40
C LYS A 93 24.59 83.28 -6.27
N HIS A 94 23.93 82.91 -7.35
CA HIS A 94 24.34 81.75 -8.16
C HIS A 94 24.62 82.09 -9.64
N THR A 95 24.60 83.32 -10.06
CA THR A 95 24.90 83.79 -11.44
C THR A 95 26.42 83.90 -11.77
N ALA A 96 27.31 83.36 -10.96
CA ALA A 96 28.73 83.44 -11.15
C ALA A 96 29.46 82.13 -11.56
N VAL A 97 28.72 81.14 -12.05
CA VAL A 97 29.36 79.96 -12.60
C VAL A 97 28.72 79.63 -13.95
N GLU A 98 29.46 80.01 -15.02
CA GLU A 98 29.19 79.51 -16.38
C GLU A 98 29.10 77.99 -16.37
N GLY A 99 27.99 77.42 -16.81
CA GLY A 99 27.86 75.99 -17.10
C GLY A 99 26.97 75.17 -16.20
N SER A 100 26.27 75.73 -15.22
CA SER A 100 25.26 74.99 -14.46
C SER A 100 23.96 75.00 -15.27
N PHE A 101 23.58 73.84 -15.79
CA PHE A 101 22.22 73.56 -16.22
C PHE A 101 21.30 73.97 -15.09
N MET A 102 20.27 74.84 -15.40
CA MET A 102 19.20 75.13 -14.47
C MET A 102 18.74 73.85 -13.82
N GLU A 103 18.84 73.66 -12.50
CA GLU A 103 18.13 72.68 -11.77
C GLU A 103 16.64 72.95 -12.01
N MET A 104 16.05 72.26 -13.01
CA MET A 104 14.62 72.27 -13.20
C MET A 104 14.02 71.74 -11.89
N ASP A 105 13.03 72.52 -11.33
CA ASP A 105 12.28 72.11 -10.16
C ASP A 105 11.87 70.66 -10.33
N SER A 106 12.22 69.84 -9.36
CA SER A 106 11.95 68.38 -9.40
C SER A 106 10.46 68.09 -9.67
N PHE A 107 9.58 69.00 -9.16
CA PHE A 107 8.16 68.88 -9.38
C PHE A 107 7.74 69.19 -10.83
N ILE A 108 8.31 70.23 -11.43
CA ILE A 108 8.07 70.54 -12.86
C ILE A 108 8.60 69.46 -13.75
N SER A 109 9.72 68.84 -13.36
CA SER A 109 10.25 67.61 -14.05
C SER A 109 9.31 66.43 -13.92
N GLU A 110 8.69 66.22 -12.76
CA GLU A 110 7.65 65.14 -12.58
C GLU A 110 6.41 65.43 -13.41
N LEU A 111 5.99 66.67 -13.57
CA LEU A 111 4.86 67.08 -14.45
C LEU A 111 5.20 66.86 -15.94
N GLY A 112 6.46 66.81 -16.32
CA GLY A 112 6.94 66.55 -17.67
C GLY A 112 7.02 65.08 -18.06
N GLN A 113 6.47 64.13 -17.27
CA GLN A 113 6.41 62.74 -17.63
C GLN A 113 5.66 62.52 -18.94
N PRO A 114 6.17 61.69 -19.86
CA PRO A 114 5.57 61.48 -21.17
C PRO A 114 4.14 60.96 -21.14
N GLU A 115 3.78 60.22 -20.10
CA GLU A 115 2.46 59.61 -19.92
C GLU A 115 1.45 60.53 -19.22
N LEU A 116 1.90 61.68 -18.59
CA LEU A 116 1.06 62.58 -17.83
C LEU A 116 0.69 63.83 -18.66
N TYR A 117 -0.57 63.96 -18.98
CA TYR A 117 -1.16 65.09 -19.65
C TYR A 117 -1.95 65.90 -18.61
N LEU A 118 -1.44 67.08 -18.20
CA LEU A 118 -2.05 67.90 -17.22
C LEU A 118 -2.40 69.26 -17.87
N SER A 119 -3.63 69.69 -17.70
CA SER A 119 -4.12 70.97 -18.19
C SER A 119 -4.87 71.70 -17.10
N VAL A 120 -4.60 73.02 -16.95
CA VAL A 120 -5.26 73.90 -16.01
C VAL A 120 -6.10 74.95 -16.80
N TYR A 121 -7.32 75.17 -16.35
CA TYR A 121 -8.29 76.05 -16.97
C TYR A 121 -8.73 77.07 -15.92
N ASP A 122 -9.06 78.29 -16.41
CA ASP A 122 -9.68 79.32 -15.61
C ASP A 122 -11.17 79.02 -15.29
N THR A 123 -11.85 79.86 -14.56
CA THR A 123 -13.28 79.76 -14.25
C THR A 123 -14.18 79.78 -15.49
N ASN A 124 -13.71 80.41 -16.59
CA ASN A 124 -14.41 80.50 -17.88
C ASN A 124 -14.08 79.35 -18.79
N GLN A 125 -13.40 78.26 -18.29
CA GLN A 125 -12.97 77.10 -19.04
C GLN A 125 -11.95 77.38 -20.15
N LYS A 126 -11.22 78.53 -20.06
CA LYS A 126 -10.14 78.86 -20.97
C LYS A 126 -8.86 78.18 -20.48
N LEU A 127 -8.12 77.56 -21.39
CA LEU A 127 -6.85 76.90 -21.08
C LEU A 127 -5.81 77.91 -20.64
N VAL A 128 -5.22 77.76 -19.46
CA VAL A 128 -4.22 78.63 -18.82
C VAL A 128 -2.83 77.95 -18.86
N PHE A 129 -2.76 76.61 -18.63
CA PHE A 129 -1.49 75.92 -18.61
C PHE A 129 -1.71 74.45 -19.14
N LYS A 130 -0.69 73.93 -19.81
CA LYS A 130 -0.65 72.52 -20.21
C LYS A 130 0.79 71.97 -20.20
N THR A 131 0.96 70.68 -19.87
CA THR A 131 2.25 70.06 -19.92
C THR A 131 2.57 69.52 -21.32
N GLN A 132 1.58 69.11 -22.10
CA GLN A 132 1.73 68.55 -23.47
C GLN A 132 0.65 69.10 -24.42
N ASN A 133 0.89 68.98 -25.74
CA ASN A 133 0.07 69.67 -26.74
C ASN A 133 -1.21 68.96 -27.21
N GLU A 134 -1.63 67.88 -26.56
CA GLU A 134 -2.67 66.99 -27.12
C GLU A 134 -4.10 67.25 -26.55
N TYR A 135 -4.30 67.89 -25.41
CA TYR A 135 -5.60 68.01 -24.76
C TYR A 135 -6.01 69.47 -24.47
N ASP A 136 -6.54 70.17 -25.49
CA ASP A 136 -6.86 71.60 -25.41
C ASP A 136 -8.30 71.86 -24.94
N LYS A 137 -9.18 70.92 -24.79
CA LYS A 137 -10.57 71.12 -24.36
C LYS A 137 -10.84 70.48 -23.03
N LEU A 138 -11.48 71.25 -22.11
CA LEU A 138 -11.98 70.72 -20.86
C LEU A 138 -13.11 69.69 -21.15
N LEU A 139 -12.95 68.46 -20.72
CA LEU A 139 -13.97 67.41 -20.81
C LEU A 139 -14.78 67.44 -19.51
N GLN A 140 -16.11 67.63 -19.62
CA GLN A 140 -16.98 67.61 -18.44
C GLN A 140 -17.04 66.16 -17.89
N LEU A 141 -16.81 65.99 -16.59
CA LEU A 141 -16.97 64.78 -15.87
C LEU A 141 -18.00 64.94 -14.76
N ASP A 142 -18.84 63.91 -14.62
CA ASP A 142 -19.85 63.82 -13.55
C ASP A 142 -19.29 63.37 -12.20
N ARG A 143 -18.00 63.01 -12.08
CA ARG A 143 -17.41 62.45 -10.84
C ARG A 143 -15.98 62.94 -10.59
N GLN A 144 -15.69 63.24 -9.32
CA GLN A 144 -14.41 63.76 -8.82
C GLN A 144 -13.29 62.69 -8.63
N LEU A 145 -13.44 61.47 -9.14
CA LEU A 145 -12.44 60.41 -8.98
C LEU A 145 -11.83 60.00 -10.33
N PRO A 146 -10.53 59.66 -10.38
CA PRO A 146 -9.91 59.14 -11.60
C PRO A 146 -10.64 57.94 -12.12
N VAL A 147 -11.11 58.00 -13.33
CA VAL A 147 -11.82 56.90 -14.03
C VAL A 147 -11.00 56.52 -15.24
N VAL A 148 -10.90 55.20 -15.48
CA VAL A 148 -10.26 54.69 -16.71
C VAL A 148 -11.14 55.04 -17.91
N ARG A 149 -10.62 55.85 -18.84
CA ARG A 149 -11.30 56.22 -20.08
C ARG A 149 -10.35 56.13 -21.28
N THR A 150 -10.93 55.90 -22.43
CA THR A 150 -10.23 56.09 -23.70
C THR A 150 -10.51 57.48 -24.22
N VAL A 151 -9.46 58.29 -24.34
CA VAL A 151 -9.52 59.65 -24.82
C VAL A 151 -8.55 59.78 -26.00
N PHE A 152 -9.01 60.19 -27.18
CA PHE A 152 -8.20 60.31 -28.41
C PHE A 152 -7.38 59.04 -28.73
N ASP A 153 -8.03 57.87 -28.71
CA ASP A 153 -7.41 56.57 -28.95
C ASP A 153 -6.41 56.08 -27.89
N LYS A 154 -6.18 56.80 -26.82
CA LYS A 154 -5.32 56.42 -25.69
C LYS A 154 -6.17 56.07 -24.49
N THR A 155 -5.87 54.96 -23.86
CA THR A 155 -6.55 54.52 -22.62
C THR A 155 -5.73 54.92 -21.40
N GLY A 156 -6.38 55.58 -20.45
CA GLY A 156 -5.69 56.06 -19.27
C GLY A 156 -6.62 56.41 -18.12
N PHE A 157 -6.02 56.87 -17.02
CA PHE A 157 -6.75 57.49 -15.92
C PHE A 157 -7.05 58.92 -16.26
N TYR A 158 -8.30 59.29 -16.13
CA TYR A 158 -8.78 60.64 -16.40
C TYR A 158 -9.45 61.18 -15.15
N SER A 159 -9.08 62.41 -14.76
CA SER A 159 -9.70 63.17 -13.68
C SER A 159 -9.85 64.63 -14.05
N VAL A 160 -10.93 65.26 -13.60
CA VAL A 160 -11.14 66.73 -13.63
C VAL A 160 -11.61 67.14 -12.26
N GLU A 161 -10.91 68.06 -11.68
CA GLU A 161 -11.23 68.62 -10.36
C GLU A 161 -11.30 70.12 -10.37
N PRO A 162 -12.27 70.76 -9.65
CA PRO A 162 -12.29 72.25 -9.45
C PRO A 162 -11.21 72.65 -8.44
N ILE A 163 -10.55 73.77 -8.72
CA ILE A 163 -9.57 74.35 -7.81
C ILE A 163 -10.25 75.50 -7.03
N PHE A 164 -10.15 75.45 -5.70
CA PHE A 164 -10.70 76.46 -4.81
C PHE A 164 -9.55 77.21 -4.13
N SER A 165 -9.67 78.51 -4.01
CA SER A 165 -8.75 79.36 -3.22
C SER A 165 -8.80 78.96 -1.73
N LYS A 166 -7.64 78.89 -1.08
CA LYS A 166 -7.55 78.63 0.38
C LYS A 166 -8.07 79.78 1.20
N GLU A 167 -7.93 81.03 0.72
CA GLU A 167 -8.34 82.26 1.44
C GLU A 167 -9.81 82.59 1.20
N THR A 168 -10.23 82.63 -0.06
CA THR A 168 -11.59 83.10 -0.41
C THR A 168 -12.61 81.99 -0.45
N ARG A 169 -12.16 80.76 -0.55
CA ARG A 169 -12.97 79.55 -0.78
C ARG A 169 -13.80 79.57 -2.08
N GLU A 170 -13.54 80.55 -2.93
CA GLU A 170 -14.16 80.65 -4.23
C GLU A 170 -13.46 79.70 -5.25
N LYS A 171 -14.21 79.26 -6.23
CA LYS A 171 -13.64 78.46 -7.33
C LYS A 171 -12.84 79.40 -8.25
N ILE A 172 -11.54 79.03 -8.43
CA ILE A 172 -10.57 79.85 -9.18
C ILE A 172 -10.18 79.24 -10.52
N GLY A 173 -10.54 77.93 -10.74
CA GLY A 173 -10.25 77.24 -11.98
C GLY A 173 -10.56 75.71 -11.92
N TYR A 174 -10.03 75.01 -12.88
CA TYR A 174 -10.13 73.51 -12.97
C TYR A 174 -8.78 72.97 -13.33
N ILE A 175 -8.50 71.75 -12.81
CA ILE A 175 -7.39 70.90 -13.21
C ILE A 175 -7.94 69.68 -13.94
N GLN A 176 -7.38 69.38 -15.08
CA GLN A 176 -7.66 68.18 -15.87
C GLN A 176 -6.37 67.38 -15.99
N ALA A 177 -6.41 66.14 -15.59
CA ALA A 177 -5.28 65.21 -15.74
C ALA A 177 -5.71 63.97 -16.50
N PHE A 178 -4.86 63.57 -17.40
CA PHE A 178 -4.95 62.27 -18.08
C PHE A 178 -3.60 61.58 -18.02
N TYR A 179 -3.60 60.37 -17.46
CA TYR A 179 -2.39 59.53 -17.39
C TYR A 179 -2.54 58.35 -18.30
N GLU A 180 -1.71 58.30 -19.34
CA GLU A 180 -1.74 57.24 -20.35
C GLU A 180 -1.20 55.93 -19.79
N LEU A 181 -1.92 54.81 -20.00
CA LEU A 181 -1.55 53.49 -19.56
C LEU A 181 -0.72 52.70 -20.59
N SER A 182 -0.04 53.36 -21.53
CA SER A 182 0.78 52.67 -22.55
C SER A 182 1.85 51.79 -21.95
N SER A 183 2.66 52.30 -21.02
CA SER A 183 3.68 51.55 -20.29
C SER A 183 3.09 50.38 -19.48
N PHE A 184 1.88 50.58 -18.94
CA PHE A 184 1.16 49.51 -18.26
C PHE A 184 0.86 48.33 -19.20
N TYR A 185 0.40 48.58 -20.43
CA TYR A 185 0.09 47.53 -21.39
C TYR A 185 1.33 46.78 -21.83
N GLU A 186 2.47 47.45 -21.97
CA GLU A 186 3.76 46.78 -22.27
C GLU A 186 4.19 45.88 -21.14
N ILE A 187 4.22 46.39 -19.90
CA ILE A 187 4.57 45.60 -18.70
C ILE A 187 3.64 44.37 -18.55
N ARG A 188 2.33 44.58 -18.71
CA ARG A 188 1.33 43.52 -18.65
C ARG A 188 1.59 42.44 -19.67
N ASN A 189 1.89 42.80 -20.92
CA ASN A 189 2.12 41.87 -22.00
C ASN A 189 3.43 41.10 -21.80
N HIS A 190 4.49 41.77 -21.33
CA HIS A 190 5.73 41.09 -20.93
C HIS A 190 5.53 40.13 -19.78
N LEU A 191 4.78 40.53 -18.75
CA LEU A 191 4.45 39.65 -17.63
C LEU A 191 3.68 38.43 -18.11
N LEU A 192 2.67 38.62 -18.97
CA LEU A 192 1.89 37.50 -19.53
C LEU A 192 2.76 36.56 -20.34
N LEU A 193 3.60 37.09 -21.24
CA LEU A 193 4.52 36.28 -22.05
C LEU A 193 5.49 35.48 -21.16
N THR A 194 6.07 36.13 -20.14
CA THR A 194 6.99 35.46 -19.20
C THR A 194 6.30 34.32 -18.46
N LEU A 195 5.07 34.54 -17.96
CA LEU A 195 4.31 33.47 -17.28
C LEU A 195 3.97 32.32 -18.21
N VAL A 196 3.58 32.60 -19.46
CA VAL A 196 3.31 31.54 -20.46
C VAL A 196 4.56 30.73 -20.79
N VAL A 197 5.72 31.38 -20.94
CA VAL A 197 6.99 30.68 -21.19
C VAL A 197 7.36 29.80 -20.00
N LEU A 198 7.22 30.32 -18.77
CA LEU A 198 7.47 29.54 -17.55
C LEU A 198 6.52 28.34 -17.44
N GLU A 199 5.24 28.50 -17.84
CA GLU A 199 4.26 27.43 -17.85
C GLU A 199 4.67 26.28 -18.80
N VAL A 200 5.13 26.61 -20.01
CA VAL A 200 5.63 25.63 -20.98
C VAL A 200 6.86 24.90 -20.45
N ILE A 201 7.80 25.64 -19.87
CA ILE A 201 9.00 25.05 -19.25
C ILE A 201 8.60 24.11 -18.10
N SER A 202 7.70 24.57 -17.22
CA SER A 202 7.18 23.77 -16.10
C SER A 202 6.54 22.47 -16.57
N LEU A 203 5.76 22.50 -17.65
CA LEU A 203 5.13 21.31 -18.24
C LEU A 203 6.17 20.30 -18.73
N ILE A 204 7.22 20.76 -19.40
CA ILE A 204 8.29 19.89 -19.90
C ILE A 204 9.04 19.25 -18.71
N VAL A 205 9.47 20.10 -17.76
CA VAL A 205 10.24 19.63 -16.58
C VAL A 205 9.42 18.66 -15.74
N SER A 206 8.14 18.97 -15.48
CA SER A 206 7.26 18.09 -14.71
C SER A 206 6.99 16.75 -15.41
N SER A 207 6.88 16.76 -16.75
CA SER A 207 6.70 15.53 -17.52
C SER A 207 7.94 14.62 -17.45
N VAL A 208 9.13 15.19 -17.58
CA VAL A 208 10.38 14.44 -17.47
C VAL A 208 10.58 13.89 -16.06
N LEU A 209 10.42 14.73 -15.03
CA LEU A 209 10.55 14.32 -13.64
C LEU A 209 9.49 13.29 -13.26
N GLY A 210 8.24 13.50 -13.67
CA GLY A 210 7.14 12.55 -13.43
C GLY A 210 7.42 11.18 -14.05
N PHE A 211 7.99 11.15 -15.25
CA PHE A 211 8.38 9.89 -15.90
C PHE A 211 9.55 9.19 -15.18
N ILE A 212 10.59 9.94 -14.78
CA ILE A 212 11.73 9.39 -14.05
C ILE A 212 11.30 8.81 -12.71
N LEU A 213 10.56 9.58 -11.91
CA LEU A 213 10.06 9.17 -10.59
C LEU A 213 9.13 7.96 -10.71
N SER A 214 8.17 8.01 -11.65
CA SER A 214 7.25 6.90 -11.87
C SER A 214 7.98 5.62 -12.29
N SER A 215 9.00 5.73 -13.16
CA SER A 215 9.81 4.59 -13.58
C SER A 215 10.61 4.01 -12.42
N TYR A 216 11.13 4.85 -11.55
CA TYR A 216 11.91 4.44 -10.38
C TYR A 216 11.06 3.71 -9.35
N PHE A 217 9.93 4.31 -8.92
CA PHE A 217 9.06 3.73 -7.89
C PHE A 217 8.26 2.50 -8.36
N LEU A 218 7.95 2.41 -9.66
CA LEU A 218 7.19 1.27 -10.19
C LEU A 218 8.08 0.13 -10.74
N LYS A 219 9.41 0.30 -10.75
CA LYS A 219 10.33 -0.75 -11.18
C LYS A 219 10.19 -2.05 -10.36
N PRO A 220 10.11 -2.02 -9.01
CA PRO A 220 9.92 -3.23 -8.21
C PRO A 220 8.63 -3.97 -8.55
N LEU A 221 7.52 -3.26 -8.75
CA LEU A 221 6.24 -3.86 -9.15
C LEU A 221 6.31 -4.59 -10.49
N LYS A 222 7.12 -4.08 -11.43
CA LYS A 222 7.34 -4.75 -12.71
C LYS A 222 8.11 -6.05 -12.53
N VAL A 223 9.14 -6.04 -11.68
CA VAL A 223 9.91 -7.24 -11.34
C VAL A 223 9.01 -8.29 -10.68
N LEU A 224 8.21 -7.88 -9.67
CA LEU A 224 7.20 -8.71 -9.03
C LEU A 224 6.29 -9.41 -10.06
N ARG A 225 5.72 -8.64 -10.97
CA ARG A 225 4.85 -9.17 -12.04
C ARG A 225 5.56 -10.18 -12.93
N ASP A 226 6.79 -9.87 -13.36
CA ASP A 226 7.54 -10.70 -14.29
C ASP A 226 7.97 -12.03 -13.61
N THR A 227 8.34 -11.97 -12.33
CA THR A 227 8.61 -13.17 -11.49
C THR A 227 7.36 -14.02 -11.30
N MET A 228 6.22 -13.39 -10.96
CA MET A 228 4.93 -14.11 -10.86
C MET A 228 4.54 -14.80 -12.17
N ASP A 229 4.78 -14.16 -13.34
CA ASP A 229 4.49 -14.78 -14.64
C ASP A 229 5.40 -15.99 -14.92
N THR A 230 6.65 -15.97 -14.46
CA THR A 230 7.58 -17.10 -14.53
C THR A 230 7.10 -18.26 -13.68
N ILE A 231 6.75 -17.99 -12.41
CA ILE A 231 6.25 -19.01 -11.47
C ILE A 231 4.91 -19.60 -11.96
N ARG A 232 4.03 -18.78 -12.51
CA ARG A 232 2.77 -19.27 -13.12
C ARG A 232 3.00 -20.26 -14.23
N LYS A 233 4.08 -20.11 -15.01
CA LYS A 233 4.42 -21.02 -16.12
C LYS A 233 5.11 -22.29 -15.65
N ASP A 234 5.91 -22.15 -14.61
CA ASP A 234 6.65 -23.24 -13.99
C ASP A 234 6.66 -23.05 -12.44
N PRO A 235 5.67 -23.63 -11.75
CA PRO A 235 5.55 -23.53 -10.29
C PRO A 235 6.70 -24.16 -9.51
N GLN A 236 7.44 -25.08 -10.13
CA GLN A 236 8.58 -25.78 -9.52
C GLN A 236 9.92 -25.07 -9.77
N SER A 237 9.91 -23.97 -10.56
CA SER A 237 11.14 -23.21 -10.79
C SER A 237 11.69 -22.63 -9.49
N ASP A 238 13.03 -22.68 -9.32
CA ASP A 238 13.72 -22.13 -8.13
C ASP A 238 13.86 -20.59 -8.18
N VAL A 239 12.85 -19.92 -8.72
CA VAL A 239 12.82 -18.46 -8.85
C VAL A 239 12.22 -17.83 -7.61
N HIS A 240 13.00 -16.98 -6.93
CA HIS A 240 12.55 -16.17 -5.80
C HIS A 240 12.39 -14.71 -6.23
N MET A 241 11.58 -13.98 -5.48
CA MET A 241 11.57 -12.53 -5.59
C MET A 241 12.93 -11.99 -5.19
N PRO A 242 13.53 -11.07 -5.98
CA PRO A 242 14.76 -10.43 -5.58
C PRO A 242 14.56 -9.61 -4.31
N GLU A 243 15.57 -9.56 -3.46
CA GLU A 243 15.58 -8.70 -2.30
C GLU A 243 15.42 -7.23 -2.73
N ILE A 244 14.35 -6.61 -2.27
CA ILE A 244 14.08 -5.20 -2.51
C ILE A 244 14.71 -4.43 -1.35
N ASN A 245 15.81 -3.71 -1.63
CA ASN A 245 16.55 -2.96 -0.61
C ASN A 245 15.83 -1.68 -0.12
N THR A 246 14.55 -1.54 -0.38
CA THR A 246 13.72 -0.50 0.18
C THR A 246 13.08 -1.03 1.46
N ARG A 247 13.17 -0.28 2.57
CA ARG A 247 12.49 -0.64 3.83
C ARG A 247 11.06 -0.09 3.79
N ASP A 248 10.26 -0.62 2.87
CA ASP A 248 8.89 -0.18 2.64
C ASP A 248 7.97 -1.40 2.42
N GLU A 249 6.70 -1.15 2.22
CA GLU A 249 5.65 -2.16 2.03
C GLU A 249 5.94 -3.10 0.84
N LEU A 250 6.76 -2.67 -0.12
CA LEU A 250 7.15 -3.51 -1.26
C LEU A 250 8.17 -4.59 -0.86
N ALA A 251 9.06 -4.28 0.09
CA ALA A 251 9.99 -5.26 0.65
C ALA A 251 9.22 -6.32 1.45
N ASP A 252 8.27 -5.89 2.30
CA ASP A 252 7.42 -6.80 3.08
C ASP A 252 6.61 -7.74 2.16
N ILE A 253 6.02 -7.20 1.08
CA ILE A 253 5.29 -8.01 0.09
C ILE A 253 6.21 -9.03 -0.57
N SER A 254 7.46 -8.67 -0.88
CA SER A 254 8.43 -9.58 -1.48
C SER A 254 8.79 -10.74 -0.54
N GLU A 255 8.98 -10.46 0.75
CA GLU A 255 9.26 -11.45 1.79
C GLU A 255 8.08 -12.40 2.00
N ILE A 256 6.88 -11.87 2.24
CA ILE A 256 5.65 -12.67 2.40
C ILE A 256 5.42 -13.57 1.17
N PHE A 257 5.68 -13.05 -0.02
CA PHE A 257 5.52 -13.82 -1.25
C PHE A 257 6.55 -14.96 -1.35
N ASN A 258 7.80 -14.73 -0.96
CA ASN A 258 8.83 -15.78 -0.91
C ASN A 258 8.46 -16.88 0.10
N GLU A 259 8.00 -16.49 1.29
CA GLU A 259 7.50 -17.48 2.28
C GLU A 259 6.34 -18.33 1.72
N MET A 260 5.41 -17.67 1.01
CA MET A 260 4.31 -18.39 0.37
C MET A 260 4.80 -19.36 -0.71
N LEU A 261 5.80 -18.95 -1.52
CA LEU A 261 6.42 -19.80 -2.53
C LEU A 261 7.09 -21.02 -1.90
N ASP A 262 7.83 -20.84 -0.82
CA ASP A 262 8.52 -21.91 -0.13
C ASP A 262 7.54 -22.91 0.51
N ARG A 263 6.42 -22.43 1.04
CA ARG A 263 5.33 -23.28 1.52
C ARG A 263 4.68 -24.07 0.38
N MET A 264 4.43 -23.42 -0.75
CA MET A 264 3.84 -24.05 -1.94
C MET A 264 4.75 -25.15 -2.50
N ARG A 265 6.06 -24.89 -2.61
CA ARG A 265 7.04 -25.88 -3.07
C ARG A 265 7.08 -27.09 -2.16
N ARG A 266 7.22 -26.87 -0.84
CA ARG A 266 7.18 -27.96 0.15
C ARG A 266 5.91 -28.78 0.05
N TYR A 267 4.77 -28.14 -0.17
CA TYR A 267 3.50 -28.84 -0.37
C TYR A 267 3.51 -29.69 -1.65
N ILE A 268 4.03 -29.17 -2.76
CA ILE A 268 4.11 -29.92 -4.03
C ILE A 268 5.06 -31.11 -3.88
N GLU A 269 6.24 -30.93 -3.29
CA GLU A 269 7.21 -31.97 -3.03
C GLU A 269 6.61 -33.09 -2.15
N GLN A 270 5.93 -32.73 -1.08
CA GLN A 270 5.21 -33.69 -0.22
C GLN A 270 4.12 -34.42 -0.96
N GLN A 271 3.40 -33.78 -1.87
CA GLN A 271 2.36 -34.37 -2.66
C GLN A 271 2.93 -35.35 -3.71
N GLU A 272 4.03 -34.98 -4.36
CA GLU A 272 4.73 -35.87 -5.31
C GLU A 272 5.28 -37.13 -4.60
N GLN A 273 5.95 -36.96 -3.45
CA GLN A 273 6.43 -38.02 -2.63
C GLN A 273 5.29 -38.97 -2.20
N PHE A 274 4.15 -38.40 -1.77
CA PHE A 274 2.97 -39.18 -1.41
C PHE A 274 2.46 -40.04 -2.57
N VAL A 275 2.36 -39.49 -3.79
CA VAL A 275 1.93 -40.28 -4.97
C VAL A 275 2.91 -41.36 -5.30
N GLU A 276 4.22 -41.12 -5.18
CA GLU A 276 5.25 -42.12 -5.39
C GLU A 276 5.15 -43.29 -4.38
N ASP A 277 5.05 -42.94 -3.09
CA ASP A 277 4.94 -43.91 -1.99
C ASP A 277 3.67 -44.77 -2.12
N VAL A 278 2.52 -44.14 -2.42
CA VAL A 278 1.26 -44.86 -2.71
C VAL A 278 1.44 -45.84 -3.85
N SER A 279 2.10 -45.39 -4.92
CA SER A 279 2.31 -46.25 -6.10
C SER A 279 3.18 -47.46 -5.77
N HIS A 280 4.19 -47.30 -4.93
CA HIS A 280 5.06 -48.34 -4.46
C HIS A 280 4.32 -49.35 -3.54
N GLU A 281 3.54 -48.85 -2.57
CA GLU A 281 2.81 -49.67 -1.60
C GLU A 281 1.61 -50.42 -2.24
N LEU A 282 1.04 -49.90 -3.32
CA LEU A 282 0.02 -50.63 -4.09
C LEU A 282 0.60 -51.68 -5.06
N ARG A 283 1.79 -51.44 -5.63
CA ARG A 283 2.41 -52.36 -6.61
C ARG A 283 2.74 -53.72 -6.00
N THR A 284 3.21 -53.71 -4.76
CA THR A 284 3.65 -54.96 -4.07
C THR A 284 2.51 -55.95 -3.85
N PRO A 285 1.35 -55.59 -3.24
CA PRO A 285 0.24 -56.54 -3.05
C PRO A 285 -0.37 -56.97 -4.38
N VAL A 286 -0.42 -56.13 -5.40
CA VAL A 286 -0.88 -56.49 -6.74
C VAL A 286 0.01 -57.55 -7.34
N ALA A 287 1.35 -57.44 -7.26
CA ALA A 287 2.28 -58.44 -7.77
C ALA A 287 2.18 -59.77 -7.01
N ILE A 288 1.97 -59.72 -5.69
CA ILE A 288 1.77 -60.94 -4.89
C ILE A 288 0.47 -61.66 -5.31
N MET A 289 -0.64 -60.91 -5.44
CA MET A 289 -1.90 -61.49 -5.90
C MET A 289 -1.78 -62.08 -7.31
N GLU A 290 -1.14 -61.35 -8.23
CA GLU A 290 -0.87 -61.87 -9.59
C GLU A 290 -0.09 -63.19 -9.55
N GLY A 291 0.93 -63.29 -8.70
CA GLY A 291 1.70 -64.52 -8.47
C GLY A 291 0.83 -65.69 -8.01
N HIS A 292 0.02 -65.44 -6.97
CA HIS A 292 -0.89 -66.48 -6.44
C HIS A 292 -1.99 -66.88 -7.44
N LEU A 293 -2.56 -65.96 -8.17
CA LEU A 293 -3.53 -66.21 -9.22
C LEU A 293 -2.92 -67.01 -10.39
N ASN A 294 -1.67 -66.74 -10.74
CA ASN A 294 -0.93 -67.48 -11.73
C ASN A 294 -0.65 -68.96 -11.26
N LEU A 295 -0.32 -69.13 -9.97
CA LEU A 295 -0.20 -70.44 -9.37
C LEU A 295 -1.52 -71.26 -9.41
N LEU A 296 -2.63 -70.59 -9.04
CA LEU A 296 -3.97 -71.15 -9.12
C LEU A 296 -4.35 -71.54 -10.55
N ASN A 297 -4.02 -70.73 -11.52
CA ASN A 297 -4.33 -70.99 -12.92
C ASN A 297 -3.55 -72.22 -13.48
N ARG A 298 -2.32 -72.46 -12.97
CA ARG A 298 -1.46 -73.57 -13.42
C ARG A 298 -1.77 -74.84 -12.73
N TRP A 299 -1.91 -74.86 -11.39
CA TRP A 299 -1.95 -76.06 -10.58
C TRP A 299 -3.13 -76.15 -9.61
N GLY A 300 -3.90 -75.08 -9.42
CA GLY A 300 -4.96 -75.04 -8.42
C GLY A 300 -6.12 -76.02 -8.64
N LYS A 301 -6.24 -76.60 -9.84
CA LYS A 301 -7.23 -77.69 -10.13
C LYS A 301 -6.78 -79.03 -9.65
N ASP A 302 -5.48 -79.29 -9.58
CA ASP A 302 -4.88 -80.61 -9.34
C ASP A 302 -4.29 -80.72 -7.93
N ASP A 303 -4.11 -79.58 -7.22
CA ASP A 303 -3.51 -79.49 -5.88
C ASP A 303 -4.37 -78.62 -4.91
N PRO A 304 -5.12 -79.24 -4.00
CA PRO A 304 -5.97 -78.56 -3.03
C PRO A 304 -5.19 -77.68 -2.02
N GLU A 305 -3.92 -78.02 -1.71
CA GLU A 305 -3.10 -77.25 -0.80
C GLU A 305 -2.71 -75.85 -1.46
N ILE A 306 -2.25 -75.96 -2.72
CA ILE A 306 -1.95 -74.73 -3.53
C ILE A 306 -3.22 -73.84 -3.70
N LEU A 307 -4.39 -74.50 -3.88
CA LEU A 307 -5.64 -73.80 -4.00
C LEU A 307 -5.95 -72.99 -2.73
N ASP A 308 -5.92 -73.67 -1.57
CA ASP A 308 -6.27 -73.06 -0.28
C ASP A 308 -5.27 -71.98 0.12
N GLU A 309 -3.95 -72.22 -0.02
CA GLU A 309 -2.89 -71.25 0.27
C GLU A 309 -2.98 -70.03 -0.60
N SER A 310 -3.12 -70.18 -1.92
CA SER A 310 -3.17 -69.01 -2.85
C SER A 310 -4.44 -68.21 -2.70
N LEU A 311 -5.59 -68.80 -2.40
CA LEU A 311 -6.83 -68.06 -2.09
C LEU A 311 -6.70 -67.31 -0.80
N LYS A 312 -6.17 -67.89 0.26
CA LYS A 312 -5.94 -67.25 1.55
C LYS A 312 -5.00 -66.06 1.38
N ALA A 313 -3.86 -66.25 0.70
CA ALA A 313 -2.88 -65.17 0.45
C ALA A 313 -3.48 -64.05 -0.37
N SER A 314 -4.24 -64.36 -1.44
CA SER A 314 -4.91 -63.34 -2.24
C SER A 314 -5.96 -62.52 -1.43
N LEU A 315 -6.78 -63.22 -0.61
CA LEU A 315 -7.75 -62.56 0.25
C LEU A 315 -7.07 -61.69 1.32
N GLN A 316 -5.94 -62.13 1.85
CA GLN A 316 -5.15 -61.33 2.81
C GLN A 316 -4.60 -60.04 2.18
N GLU A 317 -4.07 -60.12 0.95
CA GLU A 317 -3.58 -58.93 0.24
C GLU A 317 -4.71 -57.97 -0.15
N ILE A 318 -5.91 -58.47 -0.53
CA ILE A 318 -7.08 -57.61 -0.76
C ILE A 318 -7.49 -56.88 0.53
N SER A 319 -7.51 -57.59 1.67
CA SER A 319 -7.83 -56.97 2.96
C SER A 319 -6.82 -55.89 3.33
N ARG A 320 -5.52 -56.15 3.08
CA ARG A 320 -4.45 -55.18 3.28
C ARG A 320 -4.60 -53.94 2.40
N MET A 321 -4.92 -54.14 1.10
CA MET A 321 -5.18 -53.00 0.19
C MET A 321 -6.37 -52.18 0.63
N LYS A 322 -7.45 -52.81 1.12
CA LYS A 322 -8.63 -52.14 1.65
C LYS A 322 -8.26 -51.27 2.85
N SER A 323 -7.46 -51.78 3.79
CA SER A 323 -6.95 -51.00 4.94
C SER A 323 -6.10 -49.81 4.46
N LEU A 324 -5.18 -50.02 3.52
CA LEU A 324 -4.33 -48.98 2.97
C LEU A 324 -5.14 -47.83 2.35
N VAL A 325 -6.14 -48.17 1.52
CA VAL A 325 -7.02 -47.15 0.91
C VAL A 325 -7.81 -46.42 1.98
N GLN A 326 -8.29 -47.07 3.03
CA GLN A 326 -9.00 -46.43 4.14
C GLN A 326 -8.07 -45.45 4.89
N GLU A 327 -6.85 -45.90 5.24
CA GLU A 327 -5.86 -45.06 5.91
C GLU A 327 -5.48 -43.84 5.05
N MET A 328 -5.40 -43.95 3.71
CA MET A 328 -5.18 -42.81 2.79
C MET A 328 -6.34 -41.83 2.80
N LEU A 329 -7.59 -42.34 2.83
CA LEU A 329 -8.77 -41.46 2.94
C LEU A 329 -8.79 -40.74 4.29
N ASP A 330 -8.41 -41.42 5.35
CA ASP A 330 -8.34 -40.82 6.70
C ASP A 330 -7.23 -39.77 6.78
N LEU A 331 -6.07 -40.01 6.15
CA LEU A 331 -4.99 -39.03 6.03
C LEU A 331 -5.47 -37.75 5.26
N SER A 332 -6.10 -37.99 4.10
CA SER A 332 -6.65 -36.86 3.30
C SER A 332 -7.71 -36.05 4.05
N ARG A 333 -8.54 -36.70 4.85
CA ARG A 333 -9.51 -36.02 5.72
C ARG A 333 -8.83 -35.27 6.86
N ALA A 334 -7.81 -35.88 7.47
CA ALA A 334 -7.02 -35.22 8.50
C ALA A 334 -6.37 -33.91 8.01
N GLU A 335 -5.92 -33.83 6.76
CA GLU A 335 -5.35 -32.65 6.13
C GLU A 335 -6.38 -31.49 5.98
N GLN A 336 -7.68 -31.75 5.98
CA GLN A 336 -8.76 -30.79 5.72
C GLN A 336 -9.51 -30.32 6.98
N VAL A 337 -9.02 -30.65 8.16
CA VAL A 337 -9.73 -30.39 9.46
C VAL A 337 -9.99 -28.93 9.76
N ASP A 338 -9.11 -28.01 9.32
CA ASP A 338 -9.11 -26.59 9.72
C ASP A 338 -10.40 -25.84 9.42
N THR A 339 -11.19 -26.25 8.44
CA THR A 339 -12.36 -25.49 8.00
C THR A 339 -13.69 -26.10 8.48
N GLN A 340 -13.77 -27.39 8.68
CA GLN A 340 -15.04 -28.08 8.91
C GLN A 340 -15.35 -28.32 10.38
N TYR A 341 -14.34 -28.55 11.23
CA TYR A 341 -14.50 -29.02 12.61
C TYR A 341 -13.87 -28.06 13.66
N ALA A 342 -13.49 -26.84 13.28
CA ALA A 342 -12.78 -25.88 14.12
C ALA A 342 -13.53 -25.50 15.43
N ASN A 343 -14.84 -25.65 15.46
CA ASN A 343 -15.69 -25.28 16.62
C ASN A 343 -16.21 -26.48 17.42
N GLU A 344 -15.89 -27.70 16.98
CA GLU A 344 -16.33 -28.90 17.69
C GLU A 344 -15.60 -29.05 19.01
N ARG A 345 -16.32 -29.60 20.00
CA ARG A 345 -15.81 -29.82 21.35
C ARG A 345 -16.12 -31.24 21.79
N THR A 346 -15.21 -31.81 22.56
CA THR A 346 -15.28 -33.20 23.00
C THR A 346 -14.91 -33.30 24.47
N ASP A 347 -15.71 -34.02 25.23
CA ASP A 347 -15.34 -34.50 26.56
C ASP A 347 -14.27 -35.60 26.41
N ALA A 348 -13.02 -35.26 26.76
CA ALA A 348 -11.90 -36.17 26.65
C ALA A 348 -12.07 -37.42 27.51
N LYS A 349 -12.52 -37.25 28.73
CA LYS A 349 -12.69 -38.35 29.69
C LYS A 349 -13.66 -39.41 29.16
N GLN A 350 -14.80 -38.95 28.65
CA GLN A 350 -15.81 -39.86 28.09
C GLN A 350 -15.30 -40.73 26.93
N VAL A 351 -14.52 -40.07 26.00
CA VAL A 351 -13.98 -40.80 24.83
C VAL A 351 -12.88 -41.76 25.24
N VAL A 352 -11.97 -41.37 26.14
CA VAL A 352 -10.91 -42.25 26.65
C VAL A 352 -11.50 -43.51 27.31
N TYR A 353 -12.49 -43.32 28.21
CA TYR A 353 -13.14 -44.49 28.84
C TYR A 353 -13.88 -45.36 27.85
N GLN A 354 -14.54 -44.79 26.83
CA GLN A 354 -15.18 -45.61 25.78
C GLN A 354 -14.16 -46.43 25.00
N VAL A 355 -13.07 -45.83 24.56
CA VAL A 355 -12.03 -46.52 23.79
C VAL A 355 -11.33 -47.58 24.67
N PHE A 356 -11.00 -47.24 25.91
CA PHE A 356 -10.43 -48.16 26.88
C PHE A 356 -11.29 -49.41 27.07
N ASN A 357 -12.59 -49.25 27.34
CA ASN A 357 -13.52 -50.38 27.52
C ASN A 357 -13.63 -51.23 26.24
N ASN A 358 -13.67 -50.59 25.07
CA ASN A 358 -13.72 -51.28 23.77
C ASN A 358 -12.49 -52.18 23.58
N PHE A 359 -11.28 -51.64 23.88
CA PHE A 359 -10.04 -52.39 23.72
C PHE A 359 -9.91 -53.55 24.70
N GLN A 360 -10.36 -53.41 25.93
CA GLN A 360 -10.42 -54.51 26.88
C GLN A 360 -11.32 -55.66 26.40
N LEU A 361 -12.41 -55.34 25.72
CA LEU A 361 -13.32 -56.36 25.17
C LEU A 361 -12.74 -57.07 23.94
N VAL A 362 -12.04 -56.32 23.06
CA VAL A 362 -11.48 -56.84 21.82
C VAL A 362 -10.19 -57.61 22.06
N TYR A 363 -9.40 -57.23 23.06
CA TYR A 363 -8.10 -57.83 23.39
C TYR A 363 -8.06 -58.34 24.84
N PRO A 364 -8.86 -59.36 25.19
CA PRO A 364 -8.98 -59.84 26.57
C PRO A 364 -7.68 -60.44 27.15
N GLU A 365 -6.72 -60.78 26.28
CA GLU A 365 -5.39 -61.26 26.68
C GLU A 365 -4.42 -60.17 27.08
N PHE A 366 -4.75 -58.88 26.84
CA PHE A 366 -3.95 -57.75 27.24
C PHE A 366 -4.42 -57.18 28.56
N HIS A 367 -3.47 -56.83 29.42
CA HIS A 367 -3.74 -56.09 30.65
C HIS A 367 -3.63 -54.58 30.37
N ILE A 368 -4.78 -53.94 30.07
CA ILE A 368 -4.83 -52.51 29.78
C ILE A 368 -5.19 -51.79 31.08
N ILE A 369 -4.35 -50.86 31.51
CA ILE A 369 -4.50 -50.07 32.74
C ILE A 369 -4.78 -48.60 32.36
N LEU A 370 -5.74 -47.98 33.01
CA LEU A 370 -6.06 -46.58 32.86
C LEU A 370 -5.82 -45.84 34.18
N ASP A 371 -4.86 -44.92 34.18
CA ASP A 371 -4.57 -44.00 35.27
C ASP A 371 -5.22 -42.66 34.97
N ASP A 372 -6.19 -42.28 35.78
CA ASP A 372 -7.02 -41.07 35.59
C ASP A 372 -6.69 -40.06 36.69
N ASP A 373 -5.80 -39.11 36.37
CA ASP A 373 -5.40 -37.97 37.23
C ASP A 373 -6.21 -36.70 36.94
N LEU A 374 -7.35 -36.80 36.23
CA LEU A 374 -8.20 -35.66 35.93
C LEU A 374 -9.11 -35.33 37.11
N PRO A 375 -8.96 -34.15 37.73
CA PRO A 375 -9.82 -33.74 38.85
C PRO A 375 -11.27 -33.43 38.41
N THR A 376 -11.47 -33.11 37.12
CA THR A 376 -12.79 -32.76 36.54
C THR A 376 -12.81 -33.18 35.08
N GLU A 377 -13.99 -33.11 34.46
CA GLU A 377 -14.13 -33.24 32.99
C GLU A 377 -13.22 -32.26 32.24
N ALA A 378 -12.63 -32.71 31.15
CA ALA A 378 -11.77 -31.91 30.28
C ALA A 378 -12.41 -31.78 28.90
N GLU A 379 -12.90 -30.57 28.59
CA GLU A 379 -13.46 -30.27 27.27
C GLU A 379 -12.35 -29.80 26.32
N LEU A 380 -12.13 -30.57 25.24
CA LEU A 380 -11.11 -30.30 24.22
C LEU A 380 -11.76 -29.66 22.97
N LYS A 381 -11.02 -28.79 22.30
CA LYS A 381 -11.39 -28.29 20.97
C LYS A 381 -10.96 -29.28 19.88
N ILE A 382 -11.63 -30.40 19.81
CA ILE A 382 -11.38 -31.46 18.84
C ILE A 382 -12.68 -32.16 18.50
N TYR A 383 -12.83 -32.57 17.23
CA TYR A 383 -13.96 -33.40 16.83
C TYR A 383 -13.85 -34.77 17.45
N ARG A 384 -14.97 -35.27 18.03
CA ARG A 384 -15.01 -36.54 18.78
C ARG A 384 -14.40 -37.72 18.03
N ASN A 385 -14.77 -37.90 16.76
CA ASN A 385 -14.27 -39.03 15.98
C ASN A 385 -12.77 -38.93 15.70
N HIS A 386 -12.21 -37.72 15.56
CA HIS A 386 -10.77 -37.57 15.38
C HIS A 386 -10.01 -37.88 16.66
N PHE A 387 -10.54 -37.48 17.82
CA PHE A 387 -9.95 -37.83 19.10
C PHE A 387 -10.02 -39.33 19.38
N GLU A 388 -11.15 -39.99 19.08
CA GLU A 388 -11.31 -41.45 19.15
C GLU A 388 -10.30 -42.16 18.20
N GLN A 389 -10.14 -41.66 16.98
CA GLN A 389 -9.17 -42.20 16.01
C GLN A 389 -7.73 -42.09 16.50
N LEU A 390 -7.34 -40.93 17.11
CA LEU A 390 -6.02 -40.77 17.72
C LEU A 390 -5.73 -41.90 18.75
N LEU A 391 -6.69 -42.12 19.66
CA LEU A 391 -6.56 -43.13 20.69
C LEU A 391 -6.45 -44.54 20.11
N ILE A 392 -7.28 -44.84 19.13
CA ILE A 392 -7.27 -46.15 18.43
C ILE A 392 -5.90 -46.37 17.77
N ILE A 393 -5.35 -45.39 17.08
CA ILE A 393 -4.03 -45.49 16.43
C ILE A 393 -2.93 -45.81 17.45
N LEU A 394 -2.90 -45.14 18.58
CA LEU A 394 -1.88 -45.32 19.59
C LEU A 394 -2.02 -46.68 20.30
N LEU A 395 -3.26 -47.05 20.65
CA LEU A 395 -3.51 -48.33 21.33
C LEU A 395 -3.29 -49.52 20.42
N ASP A 396 -3.68 -49.44 19.15
CA ASP A 396 -3.42 -50.50 18.16
C ASP A 396 -1.92 -50.69 17.95
N ASN A 397 -1.15 -49.60 17.89
CA ASN A 397 0.31 -49.66 17.85
C ASN A 397 0.89 -50.32 19.11
N ALA A 398 0.45 -49.92 20.31
CA ALA A 398 0.91 -50.49 21.57
C ALA A 398 0.67 -52.02 21.63
N ILE A 399 -0.51 -52.48 21.22
CA ILE A 399 -0.86 -53.90 21.19
C ILE A 399 -0.02 -54.64 20.15
N LYS A 400 0.09 -54.11 18.95
CA LYS A 400 0.75 -54.72 17.81
C LYS A 400 2.26 -54.92 18.00
N TYR A 401 2.92 -53.95 18.68
CA TYR A 401 4.36 -54.03 18.90
C TYR A 401 4.73 -54.55 20.30
N SER A 402 3.75 -54.90 21.12
CA SER A 402 3.97 -55.67 22.35
C SER A 402 4.63 -57.03 22.07
N THR A 403 5.41 -57.49 23.03
CA THR A 403 6.09 -58.80 22.98
C THR A 403 5.49 -59.75 24.02
N ASP A 404 6.33 -60.33 24.90
CA ASP A 404 5.88 -61.29 25.92
C ASP A 404 5.04 -60.62 27.02
N ARG A 405 5.31 -59.32 27.33
CA ARG A 405 4.53 -58.54 28.31
C ARG A 405 3.34 -57.91 27.61
N LYS A 406 2.17 -58.57 27.71
CA LYS A 406 0.91 -58.07 27.15
C LYS A 406 0.26 -57.02 28.07
N GLU A 407 0.90 -55.91 28.20
CA GLU A 407 0.48 -54.82 29.11
C GLU A 407 0.57 -53.46 28.40
N VAL A 408 -0.46 -52.61 28.55
CA VAL A 408 -0.53 -51.27 28.00
C VAL A 408 -1.04 -50.34 29.09
N HIS A 409 -0.31 -49.26 29.34
CA HIS A 409 -0.74 -48.20 30.29
C HIS A 409 -1.22 -47.00 29.52
N ILE A 410 -2.38 -46.49 29.91
CA ILE A 410 -2.94 -45.21 29.45
C ILE A 410 -2.94 -44.29 30.67
N SER A 411 -2.34 -43.16 30.58
CA SER A 411 -2.48 -42.13 31.61
C SER A 411 -3.07 -40.84 31.02
N ILE A 412 -4.01 -40.23 31.74
CA ILE A 412 -4.62 -38.97 31.38
C ILE A 412 -4.41 -37.97 32.51
N SER A 413 -3.93 -36.82 32.12
CA SER A 413 -3.69 -35.70 33.06
C SER A 413 -4.03 -34.34 32.39
N ARG A 414 -4.05 -33.29 33.17
CA ARG A 414 -4.19 -31.94 32.63
C ARG A 414 -3.24 -30.98 33.33
N THR A 415 -2.67 -30.08 32.57
CA THR A 415 -2.03 -28.88 33.03
C THR A 415 -3.04 -27.71 33.02
N MET A 416 -2.58 -26.47 33.27
CA MET A 416 -3.49 -25.31 33.16
C MET A 416 -4.10 -25.15 31.76
N ASN A 417 -3.34 -25.45 30.70
CA ASN A 417 -3.69 -25.09 29.33
C ASN A 417 -3.86 -26.29 28.41
N GLU A 418 -3.37 -27.45 28.77
CA GLU A 418 -3.31 -28.63 27.92
C GLU A 418 -3.82 -29.87 28.62
N PHE A 419 -4.52 -30.71 27.87
CA PHE A 419 -4.83 -32.07 28.23
C PHE A 419 -3.69 -32.95 27.69
N GLU A 420 -3.15 -33.81 28.54
CA GLU A 420 -2.12 -34.77 28.20
C GLU A 420 -2.73 -36.19 28.25
N ILE A 421 -2.45 -36.96 27.21
CA ILE A 421 -2.65 -38.42 27.25
C ILE A 421 -1.36 -39.10 26.87
N ALA A 422 -0.95 -40.07 27.65
CA ALA A 422 0.19 -40.94 27.37
C ALA A 422 -0.27 -42.38 27.21
N VAL A 423 0.26 -43.05 26.19
CA VAL A 423 0.05 -44.51 25.95
C VAL A 423 1.43 -45.14 25.99
N GLN A 424 1.62 -46.04 26.95
CA GLN A 424 2.88 -46.82 27.14
C GLN A 424 2.68 -48.27 26.83
N ASP A 425 3.55 -48.81 25.96
CA ASP A 425 3.72 -50.23 25.76
C ASP A 425 5.03 -50.73 26.37
N PHE A 426 5.17 -52.05 26.50
CA PHE A 426 6.37 -52.73 26.98
C PHE A 426 6.90 -53.70 25.91
N GLY A 427 6.89 -53.24 24.67
CA GLY A 427 7.21 -53.98 23.49
C GLY A 427 8.67 -53.91 23.03
N GLU A 428 8.87 -54.01 21.73
CA GLU A 428 10.19 -54.05 21.09
C GLU A 428 10.99 -52.77 21.27
N GLY A 429 10.34 -51.63 21.52
CA GLY A 429 10.96 -50.32 21.55
C GLY A 429 11.47 -49.88 20.18
N ILE A 430 11.98 -48.65 20.13
CA ILE A 430 12.40 -47.95 18.90
C ILE A 430 13.82 -47.46 19.11
N THR A 431 14.67 -47.51 18.11
CA THR A 431 16.02 -46.92 18.16
C THR A 431 15.95 -45.41 18.08
N GLU A 432 16.97 -44.68 18.58
CA GLU A 432 17.04 -43.23 18.54
C GLU A 432 17.03 -42.71 17.09
N GLU A 433 17.67 -43.44 16.14
CA GLU A 433 17.71 -43.08 14.73
C GLU A 433 16.33 -43.18 14.04
N ASP A 434 15.51 -44.14 14.49
CA ASP A 434 14.18 -44.37 13.94
C ASP A 434 13.13 -43.44 14.59
N LEU A 435 13.36 -43.02 15.84
CA LEU A 435 12.39 -42.23 16.63
C LEU A 435 11.99 -40.93 15.95
N GLU A 436 12.91 -40.28 15.24
CA GLU A 436 12.62 -39.05 14.46
C GLU A 436 11.75 -39.33 13.23
N LYS A 437 11.80 -40.56 12.68
CA LYS A 437 11.17 -40.97 11.41
C LYS A 437 9.84 -41.68 11.56
N ILE A 438 9.49 -42.16 12.77
CA ILE A 438 8.26 -42.96 12.98
C ILE A 438 6.97 -42.20 12.61
N PHE A 439 7.01 -40.87 12.55
CA PHE A 439 5.91 -40.01 12.15
C PHE A 439 5.87 -39.73 10.64
N ASP A 440 6.90 -40.18 9.88
CA ASP A 440 6.91 -40.04 8.44
C ASP A 440 5.93 -41.03 7.79
N ARG A 441 5.35 -40.63 6.68
CA ARG A 441 4.38 -41.46 5.94
C ARG A 441 5.07 -42.73 5.42
N PHE A 442 4.41 -43.88 5.56
CA PHE A 442 4.91 -45.19 5.13
C PHE A 442 6.20 -45.64 5.81
N TYR A 443 6.68 -44.93 6.84
CA TYR A 443 7.88 -45.31 7.56
C TYR A 443 7.62 -46.55 8.46
N ARG A 444 8.57 -47.48 8.49
CA ARG A 444 8.52 -48.69 9.28
C ARG A 444 9.94 -49.10 9.65
N VAL A 445 10.19 -49.33 10.95
CA VAL A 445 11.50 -49.70 11.50
C VAL A 445 12.04 -51.00 10.89
N ASP A 446 11.21 -52.02 10.64
CA ASP A 446 11.59 -53.26 10.02
C ASP A 446 10.57 -53.68 8.94
N LYS A 447 10.92 -53.48 7.67
CA LYS A 447 10.06 -53.79 6.51
C LYS A 447 9.77 -55.30 6.36
N ALA A 448 10.65 -56.21 6.85
CA ALA A 448 10.50 -57.65 6.69
C ALA A 448 9.60 -58.27 7.77
N ARG A 449 9.80 -57.91 9.05
CA ARG A 449 8.99 -58.43 10.16
C ARG A 449 7.60 -57.79 10.25
N ALA A 450 7.51 -56.56 9.85
CA ALA A 450 6.27 -55.81 9.89
C ALA A 450 5.23 -56.29 8.86
N ARG A 451 5.59 -57.01 7.81
CA ARG A 451 4.63 -57.64 6.90
C ARG A 451 3.71 -58.65 7.60
N ASN A 452 4.23 -59.36 8.59
CA ASN A 452 3.47 -60.38 9.34
C ASN A 452 2.60 -59.77 10.46
N LYS A 453 2.99 -58.58 10.99
CA LYS A 453 2.24 -57.90 12.06
C LYS A 453 1.16 -56.92 11.53
N GLY A 454 1.06 -56.74 10.19
CA GLY A 454 0.06 -55.85 9.56
C GLY A 454 0.35 -54.35 9.81
N GLY A 455 -0.20 -53.48 8.98
CA GLY A 455 -0.09 -52.01 9.05
C GLY A 455 0.78 -51.42 7.97
N ASN A 456 0.35 -50.25 7.46
CA ASN A 456 0.89 -49.65 6.26
C ASN A 456 1.85 -48.49 6.55
N GLY A 457 2.12 -48.16 7.83
CA GLY A 457 3.00 -47.06 8.23
C GLY A 457 2.36 -45.66 8.09
N LEU A 458 1.03 -45.60 8.01
CA LEU A 458 0.28 -44.34 7.94
C LEU A 458 -0.30 -43.89 9.29
N GLY A 459 -0.50 -44.81 10.24
CA GLY A 459 -1.20 -44.53 11.49
C GLY A 459 -0.59 -43.38 12.27
N LEU A 460 0.72 -43.44 12.58
CA LEU A 460 1.39 -42.38 13.36
C LEU A 460 1.47 -41.05 12.59
N SER A 461 1.58 -41.08 11.26
CA SER A 461 1.55 -39.84 10.47
C SER A 461 0.13 -39.21 10.46
N ILE A 462 -0.93 -40.01 10.46
CA ILE A 462 -2.32 -39.57 10.65
C ILE A 462 -2.48 -38.95 12.04
N ALA A 463 -1.98 -39.62 13.08
CA ALA A 463 -2.06 -39.11 14.46
C ALA A 463 -1.36 -37.77 14.61
N LYS A 464 -0.15 -37.62 14.07
CA LYS A 464 0.60 -36.37 14.07
C LYS A 464 -0.16 -35.26 13.35
N GLN A 465 -0.66 -35.52 12.13
CA GLN A 465 -1.42 -34.53 11.35
C GLN A 465 -2.68 -34.10 12.07
N LEU A 466 -3.43 -35.01 12.69
CA LEU A 466 -4.62 -34.64 13.47
C LEU A 466 -4.24 -33.76 14.66
N VAL A 467 -3.24 -34.14 15.44
CA VAL A 467 -2.82 -33.41 16.62
C VAL A 467 -2.35 -31.98 16.26
N GLU A 468 -1.53 -31.84 15.22
CA GLU A 468 -1.02 -30.54 14.75
C GLU A 468 -2.14 -29.64 14.23
N ASN A 469 -3.14 -30.17 13.54
CA ASN A 469 -4.29 -29.41 13.06
C ASN A 469 -5.15 -28.86 14.21
N TYR A 470 -5.16 -29.54 15.34
CA TYR A 470 -5.80 -29.05 16.57
C TYR A 470 -4.85 -28.27 17.47
N LYS A 471 -3.69 -27.78 16.93
CA LYS A 471 -2.68 -26.99 17.64
C LYS A 471 -2.10 -27.69 18.86
N GLY A 472 -2.11 -29.02 18.83
CA GLY A 472 -1.48 -29.87 19.82
C GLY A 472 -0.06 -30.29 19.41
N ARG A 473 0.56 -31.13 20.22
CA ARG A 473 1.82 -31.79 19.89
C ARG A 473 1.78 -33.27 20.26
N ILE A 474 2.55 -34.06 19.54
CA ILE A 474 2.75 -35.49 19.81
C ILE A 474 4.24 -35.75 19.97
N ASP A 475 4.61 -36.43 21.05
CA ASP A 475 5.99 -36.78 21.38
C ASP A 475 6.08 -38.31 21.60
N ALA A 476 7.26 -38.88 21.36
CA ALA A 476 7.55 -40.28 21.63
C ALA A 476 8.86 -40.44 22.37
N GLU A 477 8.84 -41.26 23.40
CA GLU A 477 10.04 -41.69 24.14
C GLU A 477 10.12 -43.22 24.07
N SER A 478 11.27 -43.75 23.72
CA SER A 478 11.41 -45.21 23.57
C SER A 478 12.81 -45.68 23.96
N VAL A 479 12.87 -46.87 24.51
CA VAL A 479 14.12 -47.59 24.79
C VAL A 479 14.00 -48.97 24.18
N LEU A 480 14.97 -49.32 23.36
CA LEU A 480 14.99 -50.64 22.66
C LEU A 480 14.82 -51.78 23.67
N HIS A 481 13.91 -52.72 23.43
CA HIS A 481 13.51 -53.85 24.26
C HIS A 481 12.89 -53.51 25.63
N GLN A 482 12.52 -52.23 25.86
CA GLN A 482 11.83 -51.81 27.09
C GLN A 482 10.42 -51.23 26.81
N GLY A 483 10.14 -50.87 25.56
CA GLY A 483 8.87 -50.32 25.14
C GLY A 483 8.93 -48.87 24.73
N THR A 484 7.74 -48.29 24.42
CA THR A 484 7.56 -46.94 23.92
C THR A 484 6.48 -46.25 24.68
N ILE A 485 6.62 -44.91 24.89
CA ILE A 485 5.61 -44.04 25.43
C ILE A 485 5.31 -42.98 24.38
N PHE A 486 4.07 -42.93 23.91
CA PHE A 486 3.57 -41.83 23.09
C PHE A 486 2.78 -40.85 23.95
N ARG A 487 3.11 -39.54 23.88
CA ARG A 487 2.39 -38.48 24.56
C ARG A 487 1.75 -37.54 23.57
N ILE A 488 0.47 -37.28 23.79
CA ILE A 488 -0.29 -36.27 23.02
C ILE A 488 -0.72 -35.15 23.97
N PHE A 489 -0.52 -33.93 23.52
CA PHE A 489 -0.93 -32.71 24.22
C PHE A 489 -1.93 -31.96 23.34
N ILE A 490 -3.13 -31.71 23.87
CA ILE A 490 -4.20 -31.00 23.15
C ILE A 490 -4.65 -29.78 24.00
N PRO A 491 -4.79 -28.60 23.42
CA PRO A 491 -5.28 -27.42 24.12
C PRO A 491 -6.71 -27.61 24.67
N ILE A 492 -6.94 -27.21 25.94
CA ILE A 492 -8.24 -27.30 26.59
C ILE A 492 -9.15 -26.16 26.10
N ALA A 493 -10.43 -26.45 25.83
CA ALA A 493 -11.41 -25.47 25.44
C ALA A 493 -11.78 -24.57 26.66
N GLY A 494 -11.56 -23.25 26.58
CA GLY A 494 -12.02 -22.33 27.61
C GLY A 494 -10.99 -21.29 28.12
N ILE A 495 -9.76 -21.34 27.67
CA ILE A 495 -8.78 -20.28 27.95
C ILE A 495 -8.78 -19.31 26.78
N LYS A 496 -9.20 -18.04 27.04
CA LYS A 496 -9.07 -16.96 26.05
C LYS A 496 -7.58 -16.83 25.69
N GLU A 497 -7.25 -17.02 24.42
CA GLU A 497 -5.99 -16.52 23.89
C GLU A 497 -5.95 -15.00 24.16
N GLU A 498 -5.17 -14.56 25.12
CA GLU A 498 -4.76 -13.15 25.18
C GLU A 498 -3.94 -12.91 23.91
N SER A 499 -4.58 -12.29 22.93
CA SER A 499 -3.94 -11.82 21.72
C SER A 499 -2.83 -10.83 22.15
N ASN A 500 -1.58 -11.28 22.16
CA ASN A 500 -0.42 -10.42 22.12
C ASN A 500 -0.42 -9.69 20.76
N VAL A 501 -1.15 -8.58 20.70
CA VAL A 501 -0.91 -7.52 19.75
C VAL A 501 0.07 -6.56 20.42
N GLN A 502 1.32 -6.65 20.04
CA GLN A 502 2.29 -5.57 20.15
C GLN A 502 2.90 -5.28 18.79
#